data_a727bcfbf4f402bea203f6388c7bb37b
#
_entry.id   a727bcfbf4f402bea203f6388c7bb37b
#
_cell.length_a   1.000
_cell.length_b   1.000
_cell.length_c   1.000
_cell.angle_alpha   90.00
_cell.angle_beta   90.00
_cell.angle_gamma   90.00
#
_symmetry.space_group_name_H-M   'P 1'
#
loop_
_entity.id
_entity.type
_entity.pdbx_description
1 polymer ?
#
loop_
_entity_poly.entity_id
_entity_poly.type
_entity_poly.pdbx_seq_one_letter_code
_entity_poly.pdbx_strand_id
1 'polypeptide(L)'
;MTGYHTRWARPQDAADDPERIAIREALAFGKALCDIRTALGLTVAELASRAALTDDEVERIEEGGTEPTIPLLRRLAAALNADVRLTGGHDLGSVWFETHAA
;
A
#
# COMPACT_ATOMS: atom_id res chain seq x y z
N MET A 1 32.56 20.88 7.81
CA MET A 1 32.08 20.60 7.54
C MET A 1 31.57 20.28 7.45
N THR A 2 31.73 20.27 7.89
CA THR A 2 31.18 19.86 7.81
C THR A 2 30.34 19.74 7.60
N GLY A 3 30.25 19.94 7.62
CA GLY A 3 29.31 19.79 7.39
C GLY A 3 28.55 19.51 6.91
N TYR A 4 28.44 19.33 6.68
CA TYR A 4 27.60 19.00 6.19
C TYR A 4 26.97 18.44 6.37
N HIS A 5 27.33 18.02 6.70
CA HIS A 5 26.70 17.31 6.98
C HIS A 5 25.86 17.46 7.54
N THR A 6 25.86 17.88 7.83
CA THR A 6 25.02 17.99 8.46
C THR A 6 23.98 18.36 8.15
N ARG A 7 23.48 18.63 7.73
CA ARG A 7 22.51 18.79 7.41
C ARG A 7 21.84 18.08 6.82
N TRP A 8 22.12 17.87 6.37
CA TRP A 8 21.60 17.06 5.87
C TRP A 8 21.21 16.15 6.43
N ALA A 9 21.44 16.25 6.69
CA ALA A 9 21.05 15.52 7.18
C ALA A 9 20.03 15.24 7.73
N ARG A 10 19.40 15.47 7.69
CA ARG A 10 18.41 15.13 8.22
C ARG A 10 17.60 14.24 7.41
N PRO A 11 18.05 13.04 6.82
CA PRO A 11 17.21 12.05 6.16
C PRO A 11 16.15 11.53 7.08
N GLN A 12 16.46 11.46 8.38
CA GLN A 12 15.49 11.03 9.34
C GLN A 12 14.33 11.96 9.46
N ASP A 13 14.60 13.27 9.47
CA ASP A 13 13.56 14.26 9.56
C ASP A 13 12.66 14.15 8.34
N ALA A 14 13.25 13.94 7.18
CA ALA A 14 12.47 13.77 5.96
C ALA A 14 11.62 12.52 6.02
N ALA A 15 12.16 11.45 6.61
CA ALA A 15 11.42 10.20 6.72
C ALA A 15 10.23 10.34 7.65
N ASP A 16 10.30 11.24 8.61
CA ASP A 16 9.24 11.44 9.57
C ASP A 16 8.19 12.44 9.09
N ASP A 17 8.40 13.07 7.93
CA ASP A 17 7.45 14.00 7.36
C ASP A 17 6.16 13.23 7.04
N PRO A 18 5.01 13.64 7.61
CA PRO A 18 3.75 12.93 7.38
C PRO A 18 3.39 12.80 5.91
N GLU A 19 3.72 13.80 5.11
CA GLU A 19 3.41 13.75 3.70
C GLU A 19 4.24 12.68 3.00
N ARG A 20 5.50 12.55 3.35
CA ARG A 20 6.35 11.51 2.78
C ARG A 20 5.94 10.13 3.24
N ILE A 21 5.51 10.02 4.49
CA ILE A 21 5.00 8.76 5.02
C ILE A 21 3.77 8.35 4.24
N ALA A 22 2.83 9.28 4.02
CA ALA A 22 1.61 9.00 3.29
C ALA A 22 1.89 8.54 1.86
N ILE A 23 2.85 9.17 1.19
CA ILE A 23 3.23 8.80 -0.17
C ILE A 23 3.81 7.38 -0.17
N ARG A 24 4.68 7.10 0.78
CA ARG A 24 5.32 5.79 0.88
C ARG A 24 4.30 4.69 1.15
N GLU A 25 3.33 4.98 2.02
CA GLU A 25 2.27 4.03 2.34
C GLU A 25 1.40 3.77 1.12
N ALA A 26 1.07 4.81 0.37
CA ALA A 26 0.25 4.66 -0.82
C ALA A 26 0.96 3.84 -1.89
N LEU A 27 2.26 4.05 -2.07
CA LEU A 27 3.04 3.28 -3.03
C LEU A 27 3.14 1.82 -2.61
N ALA A 28 3.40 1.57 -1.32
CA ALA A 28 3.49 0.20 -0.81
C ALA A 28 2.17 -0.52 -0.96
N PHE A 29 1.08 0.17 -0.69
CA PHE A 29 -0.26 -0.38 -0.83
C PHE A 29 -0.54 -0.76 -2.28
N GLY A 30 -0.23 0.16 -3.20
CA GLY A 30 -0.47 -0.10 -4.61
C GLY A 30 0.32 -1.29 -5.12
N LYS A 31 1.59 -1.36 -4.73
CA LYS A 31 2.44 -2.47 -5.14
C LYS A 31 1.92 -3.79 -4.57
N ALA A 32 1.56 -3.81 -3.30
CA ALA A 32 1.07 -5.02 -2.67
C ALA A 32 -0.20 -5.51 -3.36
N LEU A 33 -1.11 -4.60 -3.68
CA LEU A 33 -2.36 -4.98 -4.33
C LEU A 33 -2.10 -5.52 -5.74
N CYS A 34 -1.25 -4.84 -6.51
CA CYS A 34 -0.92 -5.29 -7.85
C CYS A 34 -0.27 -6.67 -7.81
N ASP A 35 0.65 -6.88 -6.88
CA ASP A 35 1.37 -8.15 -6.78
C ASP A 35 0.42 -9.30 -6.47
N ILE A 36 -0.48 -9.13 -5.49
CA ILE A 36 -1.38 -10.22 -5.12
C ILE A 36 -2.43 -10.44 -6.21
N ARG A 37 -2.94 -9.38 -6.81
CA ARG A 37 -3.92 -9.52 -7.89
C ARG A 37 -3.32 -10.32 -9.04
N THR A 38 -2.10 -9.96 -9.42
CA THR A 38 -1.40 -10.63 -10.51
C THR A 38 -1.12 -12.09 -10.16
N ALA A 39 -0.68 -12.34 -8.93
CA ALA A 39 -0.38 -13.70 -8.49
C ALA A 39 -1.62 -14.60 -8.52
N LEU A 40 -2.79 -14.01 -8.26
CA LEU A 40 -4.04 -14.76 -8.28
C LEU A 40 -4.66 -14.83 -9.68
N GLY A 41 -4.06 -14.17 -10.65
CA GLY A 41 -4.56 -14.21 -12.02
C GLY A 41 -5.81 -13.39 -12.24
N LEU A 42 -6.06 -12.39 -11.39
CA LEU A 42 -7.26 -11.58 -11.51
C LEU A 42 -7.00 -10.35 -12.37
N THR A 43 -8.00 -9.98 -13.15
CA THR A 43 -7.96 -8.71 -13.85
C THR A 43 -8.37 -7.59 -12.89
N VAL A 44 -8.09 -6.35 -13.28
CA VAL A 44 -8.57 -5.19 -12.52
C VAL A 44 -10.08 -5.24 -12.38
N ALA A 45 -10.79 -5.54 -13.46
CA ALA A 45 -12.24 -5.60 -13.43
C ALA A 45 -12.77 -6.68 -12.48
N GLU A 46 -12.11 -7.82 -12.45
CA GLU A 46 -12.51 -8.90 -11.55
C GLU A 46 -12.33 -8.51 -10.10
N LEU A 47 -11.18 -7.91 -9.77
CA LEU A 47 -10.95 -7.45 -8.41
C LEU A 47 -11.93 -6.36 -8.03
N ALA A 48 -12.15 -5.40 -8.92
CA ALA A 48 -13.07 -4.30 -8.66
C ALA A 48 -14.47 -4.85 -8.34
N SER A 49 -14.93 -5.79 -9.15
CA SER A 49 -16.23 -6.40 -8.93
C SER A 49 -16.33 -7.07 -7.57
N ARG A 50 -15.30 -7.83 -7.20
CA ARG A 50 -15.29 -8.54 -5.91
C ARG A 50 -15.25 -7.58 -4.73
N ALA A 51 -14.56 -6.46 -4.88
CA ALA A 51 -14.36 -5.53 -3.79
C ALA A 51 -15.44 -4.43 -3.75
N ALA A 52 -16.37 -4.45 -4.69
CA ALA A 52 -17.37 -3.40 -4.84
C ALA A 52 -16.72 -2.04 -5.06
N LEU A 53 -15.71 -2.03 -5.91
CA LEU A 53 -15.00 -0.83 -6.32
C LEU A 53 -15.15 -0.68 -7.82
N THR A 54 -14.80 0.49 -8.33
CA THR A 54 -14.74 0.67 -9.78
C THR A 54 -13.35 0.28 -10.27
N ASP A 55 -13.25 0.02 -11.57
CA ASP A 55 -11.96 -0.26 -12.19
C ASP A 55 -10.99 0.90 -11.96
N ASP A 56 -11.49 2.13 -12.10
CA ASP A 56 -10.67 3.32 -11.88
C ASP A 56 -10.13 3.38 -10.45
N GLU A 57 -10.95 2.99 -9.48
CA GLU A 57 -10.50 2.98 -8.09
C GLU A 57 -9.37 1.98 -7.86
N VAL A 58 -9.51 0.79 -8.44
CA VAL A 58 -8.46 -0.22 -8.33
C VAL A 58 -7.18 0.27 -9.01
N GLU A 59 -7.31 0.84 -10.20
CA GLU A 59 -6.15 1.36 -10.92
C GLU A 59 -5.47 2.47 -10.14
N ARG A 60 -6.25 3.36 -9.54
CA ARG A 60 -5.68 4.44 -8.75
C ARG A 60 -4.90 3.91 -7.55
N ILE A 61 -5.43 2.88 -6.89
CA ILE A 61 -4.71 2.25 -5.78
C ILE A 61 -3.38 1.70 -6.27
N GLU A 62 -3.41 0.95 -7.36
CA GLU A 62 -2.20 0.28 -7.86
C GLU A 62 -1.15 1.25 -8.38
N GLU A 63 -1.58 2.44 -8.79
CA GLU A 63 -0.67 3.49 -9.22
C GLU A 63 -0.07 4.26 -8.05
N GLY A 64 -0.50 3.97 -6.83
CA GLY A 64 0.03 4.65 -5.66
C GLY A 64 -0.68 5.94 -5.33
N GLY A 65 -1.89 6.14 -5.85
CA GLY A 65 -2.65 7.36 -5.65
C GLY A 65 -3.65 7.32 -4.52
N THR A 66 -3.68 6.25 -3.73
CA THR A 66 -4.66 6.10 -2.66
C THR A 66 -3.97 5.66 -1.39
N GLU A 67 -4.21 6.39 -0.30
CA GLU A 67 -3.67 5.99 0.99
C GLU A 67 -4.46 4.80 1.52
N PRO A 68 -3.79 3.83 2.14
CA PRO A 68 -4.48 2.69 2.73
C PRO A 68 -5.26 3.14 3.96
N THR A 69 -6.50 2.69 4.05
CA THR A 69 -7.31 2.86 5.26
C THR A 69 -7.72 1.47 5.71
N ILE A 70 -7.98 1.34 7.00
CA ILE A 70 -8.35 0.02 7.53
C ILE A 70 -9.60 -0.52 6.85
N PRO A 71 -10.66 0.27 6.67
CA PRO A 71 -11.85 -0.26 5.98
C PRO A 71 -11.55 -0.72 4.54
N LEU A 72 -10.71 0.02 3.82
CA LEU A 72 -10.37 -0.34 2.45
C LEU A 72 -9.54 -1.62 2.43
N LEU A 73 -8.56 -1.71 3.33
CA LEU A 73 -7.73 -2.91 3.42
C LEU A 73 -8.57 -4.14 3.74
N ARG A 74 -9.54 -4.01 4.66
CA ARG A 74 -10.42 -5.13 4.99
C ARG A 74 -11.27 -5.54 3.81
N ARG A 75 -11.77 -4.57 3.05
CA ARG A 75 -12.59 -4.86 1.88
C ARG A 75 -11.79 -5.61 0.83
N LEU A 76 -10.56 -5.18 0.59
CA LEU A 76 -9.71 -5.83 -0.40
C LEU A 76 -9.30 -7.22 0.08
N ALA A 77 -8.96 -7.36 1.36
CA ALA A 77 -8.60 -8.66 1.90
C ALA A 77 -9.74 -9.65 1.73
N ALA A 78 -10.96 -9.22 2.01
CA ALA A 78 -12.12 -10.09 1.85
C ALA A 78 -12.32 -10.47 0.37
N ALA A 79 -12.16 -9.50 -0.53
CA ALA A 79 -12.33 -9.76 -1.96
C ALA A 79 -11.29 -10.72 -2.51
N LEU A 80 -10.08 -10.68 -1.93
CA LEU A 80 -8.97 -11.53 -2.36
C LEU A 80 -8.92 -12.84 -1.58
N ASN A 81 -9.78 -12.99 -0.56
CA ASN A 81 -9.71 -14.10 0.38
C ASN A 81 -8.31 -14.20 0.96
N ALA A 82 -7.83 -13.09 1.49
CA ALA A 82 -6.47 -12.95 1.97
C ALA A 82 -6.44 -12.21 3.30
N ASP A 83 -5.31 -12.28 3.97
CA ASP A 83 -5.04 -11.46 5.14
C ASP A 83 -4.17 -10.30 4.73
N VAL A 84 -4.36 -9.15 5.39
CA VAL A 84 -3.51 -8.00 5.16
C VAL A 84 -2.47 -7.95 6.26
N ARG A 85 -1.23 -7.67 5.89
CA ARG A 85 -0.12 -7.51 6.83
C ARG A 85 0.41 -6.10 6.74
N LEU A 86 0.66 -5.52 7.89
CA LEU A 86 1.21 -4.18 8.01
C LEU A 86 2.48 -4.26 8.83
N THR A 87 3.50 -3.55 8.40
CA THR A 87 4.74 -3.48 9.15
C THR A 87 5.16 -2.04 9.33
N GLY A 88 6.10 -1.83 10.22
CA GLY A 88 6.66 -0.51 10.44
C GLY A 88 5.86 0.24 11.46
N GLY A 89 5.91 0.22 12.58
CA GLY A 89 5.32 0.94 13.66
C GLY A 89 4.32 2.00 13.25
N HIS A 90 4.73 3.25 13.38
CA HIS A 90 3.89 4.39 13.04
C HIS A 90 3.91 4.71 11.56
N ASP A 91 4.63 3.95 10.81
CA ASP A 91 4.87 4.18 9.39
C ASP A 91 4.52 2.86 8.70
N LEU A 92 3.48 2.85 7.93
CA LEU A 92 3.06 1.66 7.20
C LEU A 92 3.94 1.49 5.96
N GLY A 93 5.26 1.42 6.20
CA GLY A 93 6.22 1.31 5.11
C GLY A 93 6.07 0.03 4.31
N SER A 94 5.42 -0.96 4.87
CA SER A 94 5.17 -2.22 4.17
C SER A 94 3.75 -2.66 4.39
N VAL A 95 3.06 -2.88 3.30
CA VAL A 95 1.71 -3.42 3.29
C VAL A 95 1.72 -4.58 2.32
N TRP A 96 1.24 -5.73 2.74
CA TRP A 96 1.10 -6.83 1.79
C TRP A 96 -0.07 -7.69 2.19
N PHE A 97 -0.51 -8.49 1.24
CA PHE A 97 -1.63 -9.40 1.44
C PHE A 97 -1.09 -10.82 1.39
N GLU A 98 -1.63 -11.68 2.25
CA GLU A 98 -1.27 -13.09 2.25
C GLU A 98 -2.52 -13.90 1.99
N THR A 99 -2.45 -14.82 1.05
CA THR A 99 -3.59 -15.69 0.80
C THR A 99 -3.79 -16.60 2.00
N HIS A 100 -5.05 -16.93 2.25
CA HIS A 100 -5.35 -17.84 3.33
C HIS A 100 -4.83 -19.24 2.96
N ALA A 101 -4.31 -19.92 3.95
CA ALA A 101 -3.91 -21.29 3.75
C ALA A 101 -5.17 -22.11 3.51
N ALA A 102 -5.11 -22.97 2.55
CA ALA A 102 -6.25 -23.77 2.17
C ALA A 102 -6.57 -24.81 3.24
#